data_63c111eca60af0686174c52d27626a29
#
_entry.id   63c111eca60af0686174c52d27626a29
#
_cell.length_a   1.000
_cell.length_b   1.000
_cell.length_c   1.000
_cell.angle_alpha   90.00
_cell.angle_beta   90.00
_cell.angle_gamma   90.00
#
_symmetry.space_group_name_H-M   'P 1'
#
loop_
_entity.id
_entity.type
_entity.pdbx_description
1 polymer ?
#
loop_
_entity_poly.entity_id
_entity_poly.type
_entity_poly.pdbx_seq_one_letter_code
_entity_poly.pdbx_strand_id
1 'polypeptide(L)'
;TMPAAKLATIEGMDLAVTWMPPGFTIAARLKTDNSDGPLRLALYTDGLASLSVFVEQAQGADSNVSDGGGRARHGATVAYTHKMMINDKPYNVTVVGEVPLFTAARVARYVVAQVAVN
;
A
#
# COMPACT_ATOMS: atom_id res chain seq x y z
N THR A 1 17.58 -9.03 8.34
CA THR A 1 16.85 -7.93 7.73
C THR A 1 16.28 -8.37 6.38
N MET A 2 15.00 -8.32 6.25
CA MET A 2 14.38 -8.67 4.98
C MET A 2 14.61 -7.54 4.00
N PRO A 3 15.13 -7.84 2.80
CA PRO A 3 15.18 -6.80 1.78
C PRO A 3 13.75 -6.33 1.48
N ALA A 4 13.58 -5.03 1.38
CA ALA A 4 12.28 -4.48 1.05
C ALA A 4 11.91 -4.91 -0.37
N ALA A 5 10.82 -5.63 -0.52
CA ALA A 5 10.34 -6.01 -1.83
C ALA A 5 9.75 -4.79 -2.51
N LYS A 6 10.15 -4.56 -3.76
CA LYS A 6 9.61 -3.46 -4.53
C LYS A 6 8.13 -3.71 -4.80
N LEU A 7 7.31 -2.76 -4.42
CA LEU A 7 5.87 -2.82 -4.62
C LEU A 7 5.51 -2.39 -6.04
N ALA A 8 6.03 -1.26 -6.48
CA ALA A 8 5.66 -0.66 -7.76
C ALA A 8 6.61 0.47 -8.10
N THR A 9 6.54 0.94 -9.35
CA THR A 9 7.19 2.18 -9.76
C THR A 9 6.11 3.15 -10.19
N ILE A 10 6.07 4.32 -9.56
CA ILE A 10 5.08 5.36 -9.83
C ILE A 10 5.82 6.69 -9.89
N GLU A 11 5.57 7.48 -10.93
CA GLU A 11 6.17 8.80 -11.08
C GLU A 11 7.70 8.77 -11.06
N GLY A 12 8.30 7.70 -11.57
CA GLY A 12 9.75 7.55 -11.55
C GLY A 12 10.33 7.19 -10.19
N MET A 13 9.47 6.88 -9.23
CA MET A 13 9.88 6.51 -7.88
C MET A 13 9.58 5.03 -7.64
N ASP A 14 10.53 4.34 -7.03
CA ASP A 14 10.29 2.97 -6.59
C ASP A 14 9.65 2.99 -5.22
N LEU A 15 8.51 2.32 -5.11
CA LEU A 15 7.80 2.16 -3.84
C LEU A 15 8.14 0.79 -3.27
N ALA A 16 8.43 0.76 -2.00
CA ALA A 16 8.72 -0.48 -1.29
C ALA A 16 8.05 -0.45 0.07
N VAL A 17 7.55 -1.61 0.49
CA VAL A 17 7.06 -1.79 1.85
C VAL A 17 8.27 -2.18 2.69
N THR A 18 8.61 -1.34 3.67
CA THR A 18 9.82 -1.54 4.45
C THR A 18 9.59 -2.29 5.76
N TRP A 19 8.34 -2.61 6.06
CA TRP A 19 8.01 -3.48 7.18
C TRP A 19 6.83 -4.36 6.81
N MET A 20 6.91 -5.62 7.17
CA MET A 20 5.85 -6.59 6.94
C MET A 20 5.85 -7.55 8.12
N PRO A 21 4.70 -8.07 8.55
CA PRO A 21 4.69 -9.07 9.62
C PRO A 21 5.57 -10.27 9.27
N PRO A 22 6.18 -10.91 10.27
CA PRO A 22 7.04 -12.06 10.01
C PRO A 22 6.35 -13.13 9.18
N GLY A 23 7.08 -13.67 8.22
CA GLY A 23 6.57 -14.73 7.36
C GLY A 23 5.82 -14.26 6.12
N PHE A 24 5.42 -13.01 6.05
CA PHE A 24 4.72 -12.49 4.88
C PHE A 24 5.72 -12.19 3.76
N THR A 25 5.43 -12.73 2.58
CA THR A 25 6.22 -12.46 1.38
C THR A 25 5.27 -12.11 0.24
N ILE A 26 5.82 -11.45 -0.78
CA ILE A 26 5.01 -11.04 -1.92
C ILE A 26 4.63 -12.27 -2.75
N ALA A 27 3.35 -12.38 -3.06
CA ALA A 27 2.81 -13.48 -3.84
C ALA A 27 2.44 -13.07 -5.26
N ALA A 28 2.01 -11.81 -5.44
CA ALA A 28 1.58 -11.34 -6.76
C ALA A 28 1.63 -9.83 -6.80
N ARG A 29 1.80 -9.31 -8.01
CA ARG A 29 1.69 -7.87 -8.28
C ARG A 29 0.78 -7.68 -9.47
N LEU A 30 0.00 -6.61 -9.44
CA LEU A 30 -0.87 -6.24 -10.54
C LEU A 30 -0.78 -4.74 -10.73
N LYS A 31 -0.74 -4.30 -11.97
CA LYS A 31 -0.84 -2.87 -12.24
C LYS A 31 -1.91 -2.65 -13.29
N THR A 32 -2.64 -1.57 -13.14
CA THR A 32 -3.67 -1.17 -14.09
C THR A 32 -3.56 0.33 -14.29
N ASP A 33 -3.53 0.75 -15.54
CA ASP A 33 -3.57 2.15 -15.89
C ASP A 33 -4.92 2.43 -16.52
N ASN A 34 -5.65 3.38 -15.97
CA ASN A 34 -6.96 3.74 -16.47
C ASN A 34 -7.11 5.26 -16.44
N SER A 35 -8.29 5.75 -16.81
CA SER A 35 -8.54 7.19 -16.87
C SER A 35 -8.43 7.88 -15.52
N ASP A 36 -8.55 7.12 -14.43
CA ASP A 36 -8.44 7.67 -13.08
C ASP A 36 -7.00 7.64 -12.56
N GLY A 37 -6.06 7.20 -13.38
CA GLY A 37 -4.66 7.14 -13.01
C GLY A 37 -4.20 5.72 -12.73
N PRO A 38 -2.93 5.56 -12.38
CA PRO A 38 -2.39 4.23 -12.15
C PRO A 38 -2.88 3.63 -10.83
N LEU A 39 -3.16 2.34 -10.88
CA LEU A 39 -3.45 1.52 -9.71
C LEU A 39 -2.37 0.46 -9.62
N ARG A 40 -1.78 0.32 -8.47
CA ARG A 40 -0.79 -0.72 -8.20
C ARG A 40 -1.27 -1.54 -7.01
N LEU A 41 -1.19 -2.85 -7.16
CA LEU A 41 -1.64 -3.79 -6.13
C LEU A 41 -0.56 -4.84 -5.93
N ALA A 42 -0.25 -5.13 -4.69
CA ALA A 42 0.60 -6.26 -4.34
C ALA A 42 -0.10 -7.09 -3.29
N LEU A 43 -0.05 -8.40 -3.45
CA LEU A 43 -0.61 -9.36 -2.51
C LEU A 43 0.54 -10.02 -1.75
N TYR A 44 0.42 -10.04 -0.43
CA TYR A 44 1.40 -10.65 0.46
C TYR A 44 0.72 -11.72 1.29
N THR A 45 1.41 -12.79 1.57
CA THR A 45 0.84 -13.88 2.37
C THR A 45 1.95 -14.59 3.15
N ASP A 46 1.56 -15.19 4.26
CA ASP A 46 2.42 -16.10 5.02
C ASP A 46 1.96 -17.57 4.84
N GLY A 47 1.01 -17.80 3.93
CA GLY A 47 0.45 -19.11 3.69
C GLY A 47 -0.86 -19.36 4.43
N LEU A 48 -1.14 -18.61 5.47
CA LEU A 48 -2.38 -18.73 6.26
C LEU A 48 -3.24 -17.48 6.14
N ALA A 49 -2.63 -16.33 6.24
CA ALA A 49 -3.32 -15.06 6.10
C ALA A 49 -2.75 -14.32 4.91
N SER A 50 -3.50 -13.35 4.41
CA SER A 50 -3.03 -12.50 3.32
C SER A 50 -3.41 -11.06 3.58
N LEU A 51 -2.65 -10.17 2.95
CA LEU A 51 -3.00 -8.77 2.90
C LEU A 51 -2.63 -8.22 1.53
N SER A 52 -3.37 -7.20 1.11
CA SER A 52 -3.15 -6.53 -0.15
C SER A 52 -2.78 -5.09 0.11
N VAL A 53 -1.82 -4.59 -0.64
CA VAL A 53 -1.42 -3.18 -0.58
C VAL A 53 -1.78 -2.56 -1.92
N PHE A 54 -2.66 -1.57 -1.88
CA PHE A 54 -3.10 -0.83 -3.06
C PHE A 54 -2.48 0.55 -3.01
N VAL A 55 -2.01 1.03 -4.15
CA VAL A 55 -1.56 2.43 -4.27
C VAL A 55 -2.27 3.03 -5.46
N GLU A 56 -3.00 4.11 -5.23
CA GLU A 56 -3.72 4.80 -6.28
C GLU A 56 -3.64 6.30 -6.06
N GLN A 57 -3.72 7.06 -7.14
CA GLN A 57 -3.68 8.50 -7.05
C GLN A 57 -4.96 9.00 -6.38
N ALA A 58 -4.81 9.87 -5.39
CA ALA A 58 -5.95 10.48 -4.72
C ALA A 58 -6.55 11.54 -5.64
N GLN A 59 -7.88 11.54 -5.77
CA GLN A 59 -8.55 12.51 -6.63
C GLN A 59 -9.84 12.95 -5.97
N GLY A 60 -10.15 14.23 -6.12
CA GLY A 60 -11.42 14.75 -5.65
C GLY A 60 -11.67 14.45 -4.19
N ALA A 61 -12.75 13.70 -3.93
CA ALA A 61 -13.15 13.38 -2.56
C ALA A 61 -12.14 12.53 -1.81
N ASP A 62 -11.29 11.78 -2.53
CA ASP A 62 -10.28 10.95 -1.89
C ASP A 62 -9.22 11.79 -1.20
N SER A 63 -9.08 13.04 -1.59
CA SER A 63 -8.12 13.93 -0.94
C SER A 63 -8.53 14.28 0.49
N ASN A 64 -9.74 13.91 0.88
CA ASN A 64 -10.26 14.17 2.22
C ASN A 64 -9.84 13.11 3.24
N VAL A 65 -9.11 12.10 2.82
CA VAL A 65 -8.56 11.13 3.77
C VAL A 65 -7.65 11.89 4.72
N SER A 66 -7.90 11.75 6.01
CA SER A 66 -7.15 12.49 7.03
C SER A 66 -5.72 11.98 7.12
N ASP A 67 -4.83 12.83 7.65
CA ASP A 67 -3.44 12.44 7.85
C ASP A 67 -3.31 11.27 8.82
N GLY A 68 -4.30 11.07 9.68
CA GLY A 68 -4.33 9.92 10.57
C GLY A 68 -4.79 8.64 9.90
N GLY A 69 -5.10 8.73 8.60
CA GLY A 69 -5.58 7.59 7.84
C GLY A 69 -7.07 7.36 8.00
N GLY A 70 -7.64 6.59 7.07
CA GLY A 70 -9.00 6.10 7.16
C GLY A 70 -8.98 4.63 7.50
N ARG A 71 -9.96 4.16 8.25
CA ARG A 71 -10.01 2.77 8.67
C ARG A 71 -11.42 2.22 8.50
N ALA A 72 -11.50 0.95 8.15
CA ALA A 72 -12.77 0.25 8.02
C ALA A 72 -12.57 -1.21 8.42
N ARG A 73 -13.68 -1.83 8.82
CA ARG A 73 -13.66 -3.25 9.19
C ARG A 73 -14.90 -3.90 8.63
N HIS A 74 -14.73 -5.08 8.06
CA HIS A 74 -15.84 -5.88 7.57
C HIS A 74 -15.55 -7.34 7.96
N GLY A 75 -16.23 -7.81 9.00
CA GLY A 75 -15.93 -9.12 9.56
C GLY A 75 -14.50 -9.15 10.09
N ALA A 76 -13.72 -10.14 9.69
CA ALA A 76 -12.32 -10.27 10.09
C ALA A 76 -11.38 -9.44 9.19
N THR A 77 -11.91 -8.83 8.14
CA THR A 77 -11.10 -8.05 7.19
C THR A 77 -11.05 -6.61 7.64
N VAL A 78 -9.85 -6.06 7.71
CA VAL A 78 -9.64 -4.65 8.02
C VAL A 78 -9.07 -3.94 6.81
N ALA A 79 -9.33 -2.64 6.73
CA ALA A 79 -8.74 -1.79 5.72
C ALA A 79 -8.22 -0.52 6.39
N TYR A 80 -7.04 -0.10 5.96
CA TYR A 80 -6.44 1.14 6.47
C TYR A 80 -5.85 1.90 5.30
N THR A 81 -6.21 3.17 5.17
CA THR A 81 -5.71 4.02 4.11
C THR A 81 -4.83 5.12 4.68
N HIS A 82 -3.66 5.27 4.10
CA HIS A 82 -2.67 6.28 4.48
C HIS A 82 -2.36 7.12 3.25
N LYS A 83 -2.38 8.43 3.41
CA LYS A 83 -2.08 9.35 2.33
C LYS A 83 -0.59 9.62 2.28
N MET A 84 -0.01 9.57 1.09
CA MET A 84 1.39 9.91 0.91
C MET A 84 1.56 10.74 -0.35
N MET A 85 2.64 11.50 -0.40
CA MET A 85 2.99 12.28 -1.58
C MET A 85 4.06 11.53 -2.36
N ILE A 86 3.85 11.40 -3.66
CA ILE A 86 4.85 10.84 -4.56
C ILE A 86 5.09 11.89 -5.64
N ASN A 87 6.29 12.46 -5.66
CA ASN A 87 6.66 13.48 -6.62
C ASN A 87 5.65 14.64 -6.60
N ASP A 88 5.31 15.09 -5.39
CA ASP A 88 4.39 16.22 -5.13
C ASP A 88 2.93 15.94 -5.54
N LYS A 89 2.58 14.68 -5.80
CA LYS A 89 1.21 14.29 -6.09
C LYS A 89 0.67 13.40 -4.97
N PRO A 90 -0.59 13.59 -4.57
CA PRO A 90 -1.17 12.80 -3.49
C PRO A 90 -1.56 11.40 -3.97
N TYR A 91 -1.20 10.40 -3.18
CA TYR A 91 -1.57 9.02 -3.42
C TYR A 91 -2.14 8.44 -2.15
N ASN A 92 -3.05 7.49 -2.30
CA ASN A 92 -3.58 6.71 -1.19
C ASN A 92 -2.94 5.33 -1.21
N VAL A 93 -2.42 4.93 -0.05
CA VAL A 93 -1.94 3.59 0.18
C VAL A 93 -2.96 2.91 1.07
N THR A 94 -3.61 1.87 0.58
CA THR A 94 -4.63 1.15 1.31
C THR A 94 -4.17 -0.28 1.53
N VAL A 95 -4.22 -0.72 2.78
CA VAL A 95 -3.90 -2.10 3.15
C VAL A 95 -5.18 -2.78 3.58
N VAL A 96 -5.48 -3.90 2.94
CA VAL A 96 -6.69 -4.67 3.21
C VAL A 96 -6.27 -6.10 3.54
N GLY A 97 -6.75 -6.64 4.64
CA GLY A 97 -6.42 -8.01 4.96
C GLY A 97 -7.00 -8.49 6.27
N GLU A 98 -6.78 -9.77 6.54
CA GLU A 98 -7.21 -10.41 7.78
C GLU A 98 -6.09 -10.37 8.81
N VAL A 99 -5.71 -9.16 9.18
CA VAL A 99 -4.68 -8.88 10.17
C VAL A 99 -5.23 -7.85 11.15
N PRO A 100 -4.63 -7.69 12.31
CA PRO A 100 -5.07 -6.62 13.22
C PRO A 100 -4.98 -5.26 12.55
N LEU A 101 -5.91 -4.38 12.89
CA LEU A 101 -5.95 -3.06 12.28
C LEU A 101 -4.62 -2.32 12.44
N PHE A 102 -4.02 -2.42 13.60
CA PHE A 102 -2.76 -1.73 13.85
C PHE A 102 -1.61 -2.32 12.98
N THR A 103 -1.71 -3.60 12.62
CA THR A 103 -0.75 -4.21 11.69
C THR A 103 -0.94 -3.63 10.29
N ALA A 104 -2.19 -3.52 9.83
CA ALA A 104 -2.48 -2.91 8.53
C ALA A 104 -1.99 -1.47 8.48
N ALA A 105 -2.22 -0.70 9.56
CA ALA A 105 -1.75 0.68 9.63
C ALA A 105 -0.24 0.76 9.56
N ARG A 106 0.46 -0.14 10.23
CA ARG A 106 1.91 -0.15 10.23
C ARG A 106 2.46 -0.47 8.84
N VAL A 107 1.88 -1.46 8.16
CA VAL A 107 2.29 -1.78 6.79
C VAL A 107 2.12 -0.55 5.89
N ALA A 108 0.95 0.10 5.97
CA ALA A 108 0.67 1.25 5.13
C ALA A 108 1.65 2.40 5.36
N ARG A 109 1.99 2.65 6.62
CA ARG A 109 2.90 3.74 6.98
C ARG A 109 4.35 3.44 6.64
N TYR A 110 4.69 2.19 6.40
CA TYR A 110 6.05 1.79 6.07
C TYR A 110 6.26 1.63 4.57
N VAL A 111 5.31 2.12 3.76
CA VAL A 111 5.53 2.23 2.32
C VAL A 111 6.33 3.50 2.08
N VAL A 112 7.45 3.37 1.41
CA VAL A 112 8.34 4.50 1.12
C VAL A 112 8.58 4.58 -0.36
N ALA A 113 8.87 5.79 -0.83
CA ALA A 113 9.19 6.05 -2.23
C ALA A 113 10.63 6.53 -2.32
N GLN A 114 11.39 5.96 -3.25
CA GLN A 114 12.76 6.33 -3.49
C GLN A 114 12.97 6.53 -4.98
N VAL A 115 13.92 7.38 -5.34
CA VAL A 115 14.24 7.57 -6.75
C VAL A 115 14.64 6.23 -7.35
N ALA A 116 14.02 5.87 -8.48
CA ALA A 116 14.32 4.61 -9.13
C ALA A 116 15.79 4.58 -9.55
N VAL A 117 16.46 3.47 -9.25
CA VAL A 117 17.86 3.27 -9.62
C VAL A 117 17.89 2.22 -10.73
N ASN A 118 18.51 2.59 -11.83
CA ASN A 118 18.65 1.68 -12.97
C ASN A 118 19.87 0.79 -12.83
#